data_203d0d5106a50b26cdb124224ee04cb2
#
_entry.id   203d0d5106a50b26cdb124224ee04cb2
#
_cell.length_a   1.000
_cell.length_b   1.000
_cell.length_c   1.000
_cell.angle_alpha   90.00
_cell.angle_beta   90.00
_cell.angle_gamma   90.00
#
_symmetry.space_group_name_H-M   'P 1'
#
loop_
_entity.id
_entity.type
_entity.pdbx_description
1 polymer ?
#
loop_
_entity_poly.entity_id
_entity_poly.type
_entity_poly.pdbx_seq_one_letter_code
_entity_poly.pdbx_strand_id
1 'polypeptide(L)'
;ERQIEKTREVVAIAKKFAFEYFDGDRKYGYGGYNYNPKYWSQVSIDLINYYNLNNNSKVLDVGCAKGFLLYELKKNLPDLTIEGIDISDYAIQNAKKEIKKYLKVGNATDLPYADKSYDLVVSIVTLHNLKKDKLKKALAEITRVSRKDSFITLDAYSNIEEKRNMEDWNLTAETMMSKEEWRTFFIESNFHGDYYW
;
A
#
# COMPACT_ATOMS: atom_id res chain seq x y z
N GLU A 1 11.55 18.05 -12.64
CA GLU A 1 10.26 18.78 -12.81
C GLU A 1 9.48 18.81 -11.49
N ARG A 2 9.22 17.67 -10.84
CA ARG A 2 8.43 17.62 -9.59
C ARG A 2 9.06 18.38 -8.42
N GLN A 3 10.38 18.44 -8.32
CA GLN A 3 11.10 19.22 -7.29
C GLN A 3 10.79 20.71 -7.36
N ILE A 4 10.71 21.27 -8.57
CA ILE A 4 10.45 22.69 -8.81
C ILE A 4 8.99 23.05 -8.45
N GLU A 5 8.07 22.11 -8.58
CA GLU A 5 6.62 22.32 -8.39
C GLU A 5 6.13 21.96 -6.98
N LYS A 6 6.99 21.41 -6.11
CA LYS A 6 6.58 20.98 -4.76
C LYS A 6 6.32 22.14 -3.82
N THR A 7 5.14 22.74 -3.91
CA THR A 7 4.64 23.75 -2.98
C THR A 7 3.83 23.14 -1.86
N ARG A 8 3.58 23.90 -0.78
CA ARG A 8 2.68 23.46 0.29
C ARG A 8 1.26 23.15 -0.22
N GLU A 9 0.80 23.89 -1.19
CA GLU A 9 -0.50 23.69 -1.82
C GLU A 9 -0.56 22.37 -2.60
N VAL A 10 0.47 22.09 -3.42
CA VAL A 10 0.60 20.81 -4.16
C VAL A 10 0.60 19.63 -3.20
N VAL A 11 1.36 19.69 -2.11
CA VAL A 11 1.40 18.66 -1.07
C VAL A 11 0.02 18.48 -0.41
N ALA A 12 -0.65 19.58 -0.07
CA ALA A 12 -1.97 19.52 0.56
C ALA A 12 -3.04 18.89 -0.37
N ILE A 13 -2.96 19.14 -1.67
CA ILE A 13 -3.82 18.52 -2.67
C ILE A 13 -3.50 17.03 -2.80
N ALA A 14 -2.23 16.67 -2.94
CA ALA A 14 -1.78 15.27 -3.07
C ALA A 14 -2.25 14.41 -1.88
N LYS A 15 -2.13 14.93 -0.66
CA LYS A 15 -2.52 14.24 0.58
C LYS A 15 -4.02 13.99 0.75
N LYS A 16 -4.86 14.54 -0.13
CA LYS A 16 -6.29 14.19 -0.16
C LYS A 16 -6.55 12.83 -0.78
N PHE A 17 -5.59 12.26 -1.50
CA PHE A 17 -5.72 11.00 -2.24
C PHE A 17 -7.00 10.95 -3.10
N ALA A 18 -7.34 12.08 -3.72
CA ALA A 18 -8.51 12.25 -4.60
C ALA A 18 -8.12 12.15 -6.08
N PHE A 19 -8.99 12.62 -6.98
CA PHE A 19 -8.75 12.65 -8.43
C PHE A 19 -7.38 13.22 -8.79
N GLU A 20 -7.02 14.37 -8.20
CA GLU A 20 -5.77 15.07 -8.51
C GLU A 20 -4.53 14.18 -8.26
N TYR A 21 -4.55 13.38 -7.21
CA TYR A 21 -3.44 12.47 -6.87
C TYR A 21 -3.33 11.30 -7.85
N PHE A 22 -4.43 10.68 -8.22
CA PHE A 22 -4.42 9.50 -9.08
C PHE A 22 -4.39 9.85 -10.57
N ASP A 23 -5.33 10.64 -11.04
CA ASP A 23 -5.59 10.83 -12.46
C ASP A 23 -5.50 12.31 -12.92
N GLY A 24 -5.21 13.23 -11.99
CA GLY A 24 -4.97 14.63 -12.28
C GLY A 24 -3.60 14.92 -12.87
N ASP A 25 -3.18 16.18 -12.83
CA ASP A 25 -1.85 16.59 -13.31
C ASP A 25 -0.73 15.86 -12.55
N ARG A 26 0.34 15.48 -13.28
CA ARG A 26 1.51 14.77 -12.75
C ARG A 26 2.18 15.45 -11.55
N LYS A 27 2.05 16.77 -11.42
CA LYS A 27 2.56 17.51 -10.26
C LYS A 27 1.92 17.12 -8.94
N TYR A 28 0.67 16.63 -8.96
CA TYR A 28 -0.07 16.23 -7.74
C TYR A 28 0.10 14.76 -7.37
N GLY A 29 0.56 13.91 -8.28
CA GLY A 29 0.65 12.49 -7.98
C GLY A 29 1.08 11.64 -9.17
N TYR A 30 0.27 10.66 -9.53
CA TYR A 30 0.61 9.70 -10.58
C TYR A 30 0.51 10.28 -12.00
N GLY A 31 -0.37 11.25 -12.25
CA GLY A 31 -0.61 11.77 -13.61
C GLY A 31 -1.33 10.75 -14.50
N GLY A 32 -2.23 9.97 -13.91
CA GLY A 32 -2.94 8.86 -14.56
C GLY A 32 -2.54 7.51 -13.97
N TYR A 33 -3.27 7.05 -12.95
CA TYR A 33 -3.04 5.75 -12.30
C TYR A 33 -3.85 4.67 -13.02
N ASN A 34 -3.29 4.17 -14.12
CA ASN A 34 -3.92 3.18 -14.98
C ASN A 34 -3.31 1.79 -14.78
N TYR A 35 -4.14 0.76 -14.94
CA TYR A 35 -3.66 -0.61 -14.89
C TYR A 35 -2.64 -0.89 -15.99
N ASN A 36 -1.49 -1.43 -15.57
CA ASN A 36 -0.46 -1.92 -16.47
C ASN A 36 0.09 -3.25 -15.94
N PRO A 37 -0.08 -4.37 -16.67
CA PRO A 37 0.36 -5.70 -16.23
C PRO A 37 1.87 -5.76 -15.97
N LYS A 38 2.67 -4.92 -16.65
CA LYS A 38 4.13 -4.86 -16.44
C LYS A 38 4.52 -4.66 -14.99
N TYR A 39 3.71 -3.94 -14.21
CA TYR A 39 4.01 -3.63 -12.81
C TYR A 39 3.44 -4.66 -11.83
N TRP A 40 2.40 -5.40 -12.20
CA TRP A 40 1.63 -6.18 -11.24
C TRP A 40 1.64 -7.69 -11.50
N SER A 41 1.80 -8.12 -12.76
CA SER A 41 1.69 -9.55 -13.09
C SER A 41 2.78 -10.36 -12.40
N GLN A 42 4.05 -9.93 -12.48
CA GLN A 42 5.14 -10.66 -11.83
C GLN A 42 5.03 -10.61 -10.30
N VAL A 43 4.69 -9.45 -9.74
CA VAL A 43 4.49 -9.29 -8.28
C VAL A 43 3.43 -10.26 -7.75
N SER A 44 2.32 -10.43 -8.48
CA SER A 44 1.27 -11.37 -8.07
C SER A 44 1.75 -12.82 -8.11
N ILE A 45 2.53 -13.21 -9.13
CA ILE A 45 3.11 -14.56 -9.24
C ILE A 45 4.11 -14.81 -8.10
N ASP A 46 4.97 -13.84 -7.81
CA ASP A 46 5.96 -13.94 -6.74
C ASP A 46 5.30 -14.10 -5.37
N LEU A 47 4.26 -13.32 -5.08
CA LEU A 47 3.48 -13.44 -3.85
C LEU A 47 2.79 -14.81 -3.74
N ILE A 48 2.18 -15.30 -4.83
CA ILE A 48 1.53 -16.61 -4.87
C ILE A 48 2.55 -17.70 -4.54
N ASN A 49 3.70 -17.68 -5.18
CA ASN A 49 4.74 -18.70 -5.01
C ASN A 49 5.39 -18.64 -3.62
N TYR A 50 5.77 -17.43 -3.18
CA TYR A 50 6.50 -17.24 -1.91
C TYR A 50 5.63 -17.61 -0.70
N TYR A 51 4.36 -17.20 -0.70
CA TYR A 51 3.43 -17.48 0.41
C TYR A 51 2.58 -18.74 0.18
N ASN A 52 2.87 -19.52 -0.86
CA ASN A 52 2.14 -20.75 -1.19
C ASN A 52 0.61 -20.52 -1.25
N LEU A 53 0.19 -19.40 -1.86
CA LEU A 53 -1.23 -19.09 -2.01
C LEU A 53 -1.89 -20.05 -2.99
N ASN A 54 -3.15 -20.37 -2.72
CA ASN A 54 -3.98 -21.21 -3.58
C ASN A 54 -5.42 -20.68 -3.59
N ASN A 55 -6.30 -21.33 -4.34
CA ASN A 55 -7.70 -20.91 -4.48
C ASN A 55 -8.49 -20.84 -3.17
N ASN A 56 -8.07 -21.54 -2.11
CA ASN A 56 -8.71 -21.49 -0.79
C ASN A 56 -8.13 -20.42 0.13
N SER A 57 -7.07 -19.74 -0.30
CA SER A 57 -6.43 -18.68 0.50
C SER A 57 -7.28 -17.41 0.52
N LYS A 58 -7.06 -16.58 1.56
CA LYS A 58 -7.67 -15.26 1.71
C LYS A 58 -6.60 -14.20 1.78
N VAL A 59 -6.69 -13.19 0.93
CA VAL A 59 -5.73 -12.08 0.85
C VAL A 59 -6.42 -10.74 1.09
N LEU A 60 -5.83 -9.91 1.93
CA LEU A 60 -6.20 -8.52 2.14
C LEU A 60 -5.10 -7.60 1.62
N ASP A 61 -5.48 -6.58 0.85
CA ASP A 61 -4.59 -5.50 0.42
C ASP A 61 -4.97 -4.20 1.15
N VAL A 62 -4.07 -3.70 2.00
CA VAL A 62 -4.25 -2.49 2.81
C VAL A 62 -3.58 -1.30 2.12
N GLY A 63 -4.38 -0.36 1.64
CA GLY A 63 -3.95 0.69 0.72
C GLY A 63 -3.99 0.23 -0.73
N CYS A 64 -5.05 -0.49 -1.08
CA CYS A 64 -5.18 -1.18 -2.37
C CYS A 64 -5.35 -0.25 -3.58
N ALA A 65 -5.56 1.05 -3.38
CA ALA A 65 -5.86 2.01 -4.44
C ALA A 65 -6.96 1.50 -5.39
N LYS A 66 -6.71 1.45 -6.71
CA LYS A 66 -7.66 0.92 -7.71
C LYS A 66 -7.64 -0.62 -7.83
N GLY A 67 -6.96 -1.33 -6.92
CA GLY A 67 -6.99 -2.79 -6.78
C GLY A 67 -6.22 -3.58 -7.84
N PHE A 68 -5.19 -3.02 -8.45
CA PHE A 68 -4.50 -3.66 -9.57
C PHE A 68 -3.76 -4.95 -9.18
N LEU A 69 -3.17 -4.99 -7.97
CA LEU A 69 -2.57 -6.22 -7.44
C LEU A 69 -3.61 -7.31 -7.23
N LEU A 70 -4.73 -6.97 -6.58
CA LEU A 70 -5.82 -7.92 -6.33
C LEU A 70 -6.44 -8.45 -7.62
N TYR A 71 -6.49 -7.63 -8.67
CA TYR A 71 -6.93 -8.07 -9.99
C TYR A 71 -5.99 -9.15 -10.56
N GLU A 72 -4.67 -8.96 -10.49
CA GLU A 72 -3.72 -9.97 -10.96
C GLU A 72 -3.74 -11.25 -10.12
N LEU A 73 -3.85 -11.12 -8.80
CA LEU A 73 -4.01 -12.28 -7.91
C LEU A 73 -5.24 -13.10 -8.29
N LYS A 74 -6.38 -12.44 -8.52
CA LYS A 74 -7.64 -13.09 -8.91
C LYS A 74 -7.60 -13.71 -10.30
N LYS A 75 -6.83 -13.11 -11.22
CA LYS A 75 -6.59 -13.64 -12.56
C LYS A 75 -5.78 -14.93 -12.52
N ASN A 76 -4.77 -15.02 -11.64
CA ASN A 76 -3.93 -16.20 -11.49
C ASN A 76 -4.59 -17.30 -10.64
N LEU A 77 -5.40 -16.92 -9.64
CA LEU A 77 -6.14 -17.82 -8.75
C LEU A 77 -7.63 -17.41 -8.74
N PRO A 78 -8.44 -17.90 -9.66
CA PRO A 78 -9.83 -17.42 -9.84
C PRO A 78 -10.74 -17.58 -8.62
N ASP A 79 -10.53 -18.57 -7.77
CA ASP A 79 -11.33 -18.82 -6.56
C ASP A 79 -10.73 -18.19 -5.30
N LEU A 80 -9.53 -17.58 -5.39
CA LEU A 80 -8.91 -16.87 -4.28
C LEU A 80 -9.88 -15.84 -3.68
N THR A 81 -10.06 -15.86 -2.37
CA THR A 81 -10.79 -14.79 -1.68
C THR A 81 -9.91 -13.56 -1.55
N ILE A 82 -10.35 -12.45 -2.12
CA ILE A 82 -9.63 -11.17 -2.05
C ILE A 82 -10.49 -10.11 -1.38
N GLU A 83 -9.87 -9.24 -0.60
CA GLU A 83 -10.45 -7.98 -0.15
C GLU A 83 -9.41 -6.87 -0.24
N GLY A 84 -9.86 -5.65 -0.50
CA GLY A 84 -9.01 -4.46 -0.50
C GLY A 84 -9.63 -3.32 0.30
N ILE A 85 -8.80 -2.57 0.99
CA ILE A 85 -9.22 -1.38 1.72
C ILE A 85 -8.30 -0.21 1.39
N ASP A 86 -8.87 0.95 1.14
CA ASP A 86 -8.12 2.18 0.88
C ASP A 86 -8.85 3.38 1.49
N ILE A 87 -8.10 4.40 1.89
CA ILE A 87 -8.67 5.65 2.41
C ILE A 87 -9.34 6.49 1.31
N SER A 88 -8.94 6.28 0.06
CA SER A 88 -9.40 7.02 -1.09
C SER A 88 -10.73 6.49 -1.63
N ASP A 89 -11.80 7.21 -1.38
CA ASP A 89 -13.09 6.97 -2.04
C ASP A 89 -12.95 7.04 -3.57
N TYR A 90 -12.19 8.02 -4.09
CA TYR A 90 -11.94 8.15 -5.52
C TYR A 90 -11.31 6.89 -6.12
N ALA A 91 -10.25 6.35 -5.49
CA ALA A 91 -9.58 5.15 -5.99
C ALA A 91 -10.52 3.95 -6.02
N ILE A 92 -11.30 3.73 -4.96
CA ILE A 92 -12.29 2.64 -4.88
C ILE A 92 -13.38 2.80 -5.95
N GLN A 93 -13.90 4.01 -6.14
CA GLN A 93 -14.92 4.25 -7.16
C GLN A 93 -14.41 4.06 -8.59
N ASN A 94 -13.12 4.30 -8.83
CA ASN A 94 -12.45 4.16 -10.12
C ASN A 94 -11.60 2.88 -10.24
N ALA A 95 -11.85 1.90 -9.38
CA ALA A 95 -11.20 0.60 -9.42
C ALA A 95 -11.59 -0.21 -10.66
N LYS A 96 -10.78 -1.22 -11.00
CA LYS A 96 -11.13 -2.16 -12.07
C LYS A 96 -12.49 -2.79 -11.79
N LYS A 97 -13.36 -2.78 -12.80
CA LYS A 97 -14.76 -3.22 -12.72
C LYS A 97 -14.88 -4.66 -12.18
N GLU A 98 -13.96 -5.53 -12.57
CA GLU A 98 -13.96 -6.95 -12.25
C GLU A 98 -13.78 -7.22 -10.75
N ILE A 99 -13.05 -6.34 -10.06
CA ILE A 99 -12.72 -6.55 -8.63
C ILE A 99 -13.29 -5.48 -7.70
N LYS A 100 -13.93 -4.45 -8.23
CA LYS A 100 -14.46 -3.31 -7.46
C LYS A 100 -15.35 -3.75 -6.29
N LYS A 101 -16.15 -4.80 -6.48
CA LYS A 101 -17.05 -5.36 -5.45
C LYS A 101 -16.34 -5.91 -4.21
N TYR A 102 -15.03 -6.17 -4.31
CA TYR A 102 -14.21 -6.68 -3.21
C TYR A 102 -13.45 -5.56 -2.48
N LEU A 103 -13.58 -4.32 -2.94
CA LEU A 103 -12.87 -3.17 -2.40
C LEU A 103 -13.82 -2.29 -1.59
N LYS A 104 -13.31 -1.70 -0.51
CA LYS A 104 -14.05 -0.76 0.32
C LYS A 104 -13.20 0.41 0.78
N VAL A 105 -13.84 1.52 1.07
CA VAL A 105 -13.20 2.67 1.71
C VAL A 105 -13.01 2.35 3.20
N GLY A 106 -11.82 2.64 3.72
CA GLY A 106 -11.52 2.46 5.14
C GLY A 106 -10.11 2.86 5.53
N ASN A 107 -9.79 2.69 6.78
CA ASN A 107 -8.54 3.17 7.37
C ASN A 107 -7.66 2.00 7.82
N ALA A 108 -6.38 2.02 7.46
CA ALA A 108 -5.40 1.02 7.88
C ALA A 108 -5.22 0.92 9.39
N THR A 109 -5.58 1.98 10.14
CA THR A 109 -5.46 2.02 11.61
C THR A 109 -6.67 1.45 12.35
N ASP A 110 -7.69 1.00 11.62
CA ASP A 110 -8.93 0.44 12.18
C ASP A 110 -9.56 -0.47 11.10
N LEU A 111 -9.04 -1.69 10.98
CA LEU A 111 -9.45 -2.64 9.96
C LEU A 111 -10.74 -3.35 10.40
N PRO A 112 -11.84 -3.25 9.63
CA PRO A 112 -13.15 -3.81 10.00
C PRO A 112 -13.22 -5.32 9.76
N TYR A 113 -12.20 -6.04 10.21
CA TYR A 113 -12.06 -7.49 10.02
C TYR A 113 -11.77 -8.18 11.34
N ALA A 114 -12.20 -9.44 11.46
CA ALA A 114 -11.90 -10.27 12.61
C ALA A 114 -10.40 -10.61 12.67
N ASP A 115 -9.92 -10.92 13.88
CA ASP A 115 -8.57 -11.40 14.11
C ASP A 115 -8.30 -12.66 13.27
N LYS A 116 -7.09 -12.78 12.74
CA LYS A 116 -6.59 -13.96 12.01
C LYS A 116 -7.51 -14.42 10.88
N SER A 117 -8.10 -13.46 10.15
CA SER A 117 -9.07 -13.74 9.07
C SER A 117 -8.44 -13.90 7.69
N TYR A 118 -7.19 -13.48 7.48
CA TYR A 118 -6.49 -13.57 6.19
C TYR A 118 -5.22 -14.40 6.27
N ASP A 119 -4.96 -15.19 5.23
CA ASP A 119 -3.72 -15.95 5.10
C ASP A 119 -2.53 -15.06 4.79
N LEU A 120 -2.75 -14.03 3.95
CA LEU A 120 -1.76 -13.00 3.63
C LEU A 120 -2.40 -11.62 3.72
N VAL A 121 -1.74 -10.71 4.40
CA VAL A 121 -2.06 -9.28 4.38
C VAL A 121 -0.92 -8.53 3.71
N VAL A 122 -1.22 -7.82 2.63
CA VAL A 122 -0.21 -7.01 1.92
C VAL A 122 -0.48 -5.53 2.10
N SER A 123 0.58 -4.71 2.03
CA SER A 123 0.47 -3.25 1.93
C SER A 123 1.64 -2.71 1.12
N ILE A 124 1.35 -2.24 -0.09
CA ILE A 124 2.36 -1.85 -1.05
C ILE A 124 2.48 -0.33 -1.13
N VAL A 125 3.65 0.21 -0.71
CA VAL A 125 4.00 1.65 -0.80
C VAL A 125 2.91 2.57 -0.21
N THR A 126 2.32 2.16 0.91
CA THR A 126 1.17 2.87 1.51
C THR A 126 1.47 3.43 2.91
N LEU A 127 2.04 2.59 3.77
CA LEU A 127 2.09 2.87 5.21
C LEU A 127 3.00 4.05 5.60
N HIS A 128 4.00 4.38 4.79
CA HIS A 128 4.84 5.56 5.02
C HIS A 128 4.07 6.89 4.91
N ASN A 129 2.86 6.88 4.34
CA ASN A 129 1.97 8.05 4.33
C ASN A 129 1.32 8.32 5.69
N LEU A 130 1.52 7.47 6.68
CA LEU A 130 1.04 7.64 8.05
C LEU A 130 2.12 8.25 8.95
N LYS A 131 1.72 9.08 9.91
CA LYS A 131 2.58 9.49 11.02
C LYS A 131 2.92 8.29 11.90
N LYS A 132 4.06 8.31 12.59
CA LYS A 132 4.60 7.17 13.36
C LYS A 132 3.59 6.53 14.32
N ASP A 133 2.79 7.33 15.03
CA ASP A 133 1.75 6.82 15.94
C ASP A 133 0.65 6.05 15.21
N LYS A 134 0.19 6.56 14.06
CA LYS A 134 -0.79 5.90 13.19
C LYS A 134 -0.21 4.70 12.48
N LEU A 135 1.05 4.80 12.03
CA LEU A 135 1.79 3.71 11.43
C LEU A 135 1.90 2.52 12.39
N LYS A 136 2.25 2.75 13.65
CA LYS A 136 2.30 1.70 14.68
C LYS A 136 0.94 1.01 14.86
N LYS A 137 -0.16 1.78 14.84
CA LYS A 137 -1.52 1.22 14.88
C LYS A 137 -1.83 0.37 13.65
N ALA A 138 -1.47 0.86 12.45
CA ALA A 138 -1.70 0.12 11.21
C ALA A 138 -0.92 -1.20 11.18
N LEU A 139 0.34 -1.22 11.64
CA LEU A 139 1.12 -2.46 11.76
C LEU A 139 0.48 -3.44 12.75
N ALA A 140 -0.05 -2.94 13.88
CA ALA A 140 -0.77 -3.77 14.84
C ALA A 140 -2.05 -4.37 14.23
N GLU A 141 -2.82 -3.59 13.47
CA GLU A 141 -4.01 -4.05 12.77
C GLU A 141 -3.68 -5.10 11.69
N ILE A 142 -2.65 -4.86 10.87
CA ILE A 142 -2.16 -5.84 9.89
C ILE A 142 -1.78 -7.16 10.59
N THR A 143 -1.03 -7.08 11.69
CA THR A 143 -0.66 -8.26 12.49
C THR A 143 -1.88 -8.96 13.08
N ARG A 144 -2.85 -8.20 13.58
CA ARG A 144 -4.09 -8.73 14.19
C ARG A 144 -4.92 -9.54 13.20
N VAL A 145 -5.14 -8.98 12.00
CA VAL A 145 -6.01 -9.62 11.00
C VAL A 145 -5.29 -10.71 10.20
N SER A 146 -3.95 -10.74 10.22
CA SER A 146 -3.16 -11.78 9.58
C SER A 146 -3.19 -13.09 10.38
N ARG A 147 -3.53 -14.18 9.71
CA ARG A 147 -3.52 -15.53 10.27
C ARG A 147 -2.16 -16.20 10.11
N LYS A 148 -1.46 -15.92 9.02
CA LYS A 148 -0.17 -16.51 8.68
C LYS A 148 0.87 -15.43 8.43
N ASP A 149 0.78 -14.76 7.26
CA ASP A 149 1.84 -13.93 6.76
C ASP A 149 1.36 -12.49 6.51
N SER A 150 2.27 -11.55 6.59
CA SER A 150 2.07 -10.18 6.14
C SER A 150 3.30 -9.69 5.38
N PHE A 151 3.08 -8.93 4.33
CA PHE A 151 4.13 -8.36 3.50
C PHE A 151 3.87 -6.87 3.25
N ILE A 152 4.86 -6.04 3.54
CA ILE A 152 4.78 -4.61 3.32
C ILE A 152 5.95 -4.09 2.48
N THR A 153 5.69 -3.11 1.63
CA THR A 153 6.76 -2.35 0.99
C THR A 153 6.69 -0.88 1.39
N LEU A 154 7.85 -0.29 1.54
CA LEU A 154 8.02 1.10 2.02
C LEU A 154 9.18 1.75 1.30
N ASP A 155 9.14 3.08 1.20
CA ASP A 155 10.31 3.84 0.80
C ASP A 155 11.28 3.96 1.98
N ALA A 156 12.56 3.69 1.74
CA ALA A 156 13.63 3.83 2.72
C ALA A 156 14.90 4.36 2.06
N TYR A 157 15.73 5.07 2.82
CA TYR A 157 17.02 5.56 2.34
C TYR A 157 18.19 4.89 3.08
N SER A 158 19.33 4.81 2.42
CA SER A 158 20.58 4.26 2.98
C SER A 158 21.63 5.34 3.26
N ASN A 159 21.48 6.52 2.65
CA ASN A 159 22.43 7.62 2.77
C ASN A 159 21.74 8.99 2.65
N ILE A 160 22.50 10.05 2.88
CA ILE A 160 21.97 11.43 2.91
C ILE A 160 21.49 11.91 1.52
N GLU A 161 22.08 11.42 0.44
CA GLU A 161 21.69 11.78 -0.92
C GLU A 161 20.32 11.16 -1.26
N GLU A 162 20.14 9.86 -0.99
CA GLU A 162 18.86 9.18 -1.13
C GLU A 162 17.77 9.85 -0.29
N LYS A 163 18.10 10.23 0.97
CA LYS A 163 17.18 10.98 1.82
C LYS A 163 16.71 12.27 1.18
N ARG A 164 17.64 13.10 0.70
CA ARG A 164 17.31 14.36 0.03
C ARG A 164 16.44 14.13 -1.20
N ASN A 165 16.81 13.16 -2.03
CA ASN A 165 16.00 12.79 -3.20
C ASN A 165 14.58 12.38 -2.82
N MET A 166 14.40 11.56 -1.77
CA MET A 166 13.07 11.18 -1.26
C MET A 166 12.29 12.41 -0.75
N GLU A 167 12.93 13.27 0.03
CA GLU A 167 12.31 14.50 0.53
C GLU A 167 11.88 15.42 -0.61
N ASP A 168 12.63 15.47 -1.70
CA ASP A 168 12.34 16.33 -2.85
C ASP A 168 11.18 15.82 -3.69
N TRP A 169 11.12 14.52 -4.00
CA TRP A 169 10.10 14.01 -4.91
C TRP A 169 8.83 13.49 -4.23
N ASN A 170 8.87 13.06 -2.97
CA ASN A 170 7.73 12.49 -2.29
C ASN A 170 6.74 13.58 -1.83
N LEU A 171 5.48 13.42 -2.19
CA LEU A 171 4.42 14.40 -1.87
C LEU A 171 3.61 14.03 -0.62
N THR A 172 3.53 12.75 -0.29
CA THR A 172 2.51 12.25 0.65
C THR A 172 3.09 11.62 1.92
N ALA A 173 4.35 11.19 1.90
CA ALA A 173 4.96 10.55 3.07
C ALA A 173 4.97 11.47 4.30
N GLU A 174 4.48 10.93 5.41
CA GLU A 174 4.54 11.52 6.76
C GLU A 174 5.66 10.90 7.59
N THR A 175 6.13 9.70 7.20
CA THR A 175 7.23 8.98 7.85
C THR A 175 8.25 8.57 6.80
N MET A 176 9.44 9.16 6.87
CA MET A 176 10.59 8.79 6.07
C MET A 176 11.72 8.40 7.01
N MET A 177 12.26 7.21 6.85
CA MET A 177 13.28 6.65 7.72
C MET A 177 14.35 5.92 6.89
N SER A 178 15.55 5.81 7.44
CA SER A 178 16.57 4.91 6.91
C SER A 178 16.16 3.45 7.05
N LYS A 179 16.83 2.56 6.34
CA LYS A 179 16.61 1.11 6.47
C LYS A 179 16.81 0.63 7.91
N GLU A 180 17.79 1.18 8.62
CA GLU A 180 18.09 0.85 10.02
C GLU A 180 16.99 1.36 10.96
N GLU A 181 16.53 2.60 10.76
CA GLU A 181 15.43 3.16 11.55
C GLU A 181 14.13 2.37 11.34
N TRP A 182 13.84 1.94 10.10
CA TRP A 182 12.69 1.07 9.82
C TRP A 182 12.78 -0.27 10.55
N ARG A 183 13.94 -0.93 10.51
CA ARG A 183 14.13 -2.21 11.24
C ARG A 183 13.90 -2.05 12.74
N THR A 184 14.45 -0.99 13.33
CA THR A 184 14.24 -0.67 14.75
C THR A 184 12.77 -0.42 15.03
N PHE A 185 12.09 0.37 14.18
CA PHE A 185 10.68 0.68 14.33
C PHE A 185 9.78 -0.56 14.23
N PHE A 186 10.08 -1.52 13.36
CA PHE A 186 9.35 -2.79 13.28
C PHE A 186 9.49 -3.61 14.54
N ILE A 187 10.70 -3.70 15.11
CA ILE A 187 10.95 -4.37 16.40
C ILE A 187 10.13 -3.71 17.52
N GLU A 188 10.20 -2.38 17.65
CA GLU A 188 9.47 -1.60 18.65
C GLU A 188 7.94 -1.66 18.46
N SER A 189 7.48 -1.92 17.25
CA SER A 189 6.07 -2.08 16.90
C SER A 189 5.58 -3.52 16.99
N ASN A 190 6.47 -4.47 17.38
CA ASN A 190 6.19 -5.91 17.41
C ASN A 190 5.63 -6.43 16.06
N PHE A 191 6.16 -5.89 14.95
CA PHE A 191 5.82 -6.35 13.61
C PHE A 191 6.81 -7.43 13.15
N HIS A 192 6.29 -8.60 12.81
CA HIS A 192 7.07 -9.79 12.43
C HIS A 192 6.84 -10.22 10.98
N GLY A 193 6.12 -9.43 10.21
CA GLY A 193 5.90 -9.70 8.79
C GLY A 193 7.13 -9.43 7.93
N ASP A 194 7.08 -9.88 6.70
CA ASP A 194 8.10 -9.59 5.70
C ASP A 194 7.98 -8.13 5.21
N TYR A 195 9.12 -7.56 4.83
CA TYR A 195 9.15 -6.20 4.29
C TYR A 195 10.23 -6.04 3.22
N TYR A 196 10.00 -5.08 2.32
CA TYR A 196 10.93 -4.72 1.25
C TYR A 196 10.96 -3.19 1.04
N TRP A 197 12.11 -2.72 0.50
CA TRP A 197 12.36 -1.30 0.19
C TRP A 197 12.29 -1.03 -1.31
#